data_15dc133c5a20fb5134e995a0fd0352c7
#
_entry.id   15dc133c5a20fb5134e995a0fd0352c7
#
_cell.length_a   1.000
_cell.length_b   1.000
_cell.length_c   1.000
_cell.angle_alpha   90.00
_cell.angle_beta   90.00
_cell.angle_gamma   90.00
#
_symmetry.space_group_name_H-M   'P 1'
#
loop_
_entity.id
_entity.type
_entity.pdbx_description
1 polymer ?
#
loop_
_entity_poly.entity_id
_entity_poly.type
_entity_poly.pdbx_seq_one_letter_code
_entity_poly.pdbx_strand_id
1 'polypeptide(L)'
;MKPLFLQIKCELGQTFKVAADFIDTVKETSEVYSTSGAYDLLGKFYLEEDQNVGRFVVEHIHRIPGIRDTYTLMAFRIFCDEQPDGLVERG
;
A
#
# COMPACT_ATOMS: atom_id res chain seq x y z
N MET A 1 -1.08 -11.85 8.62
CA MET A 1 -1.38 -10.56 7.99
C MET A 1 -1.42 -10.68 6.49
N LYS A 2 -2.25 -9.90 5.88
CA LYS A 2 -2.39 -9.98 4.43
C LYS A 2 -1.88 -8.71 3.78
N PRO A 3 -1.08 -8.84 2.71
CA PRO A 3 -0.54 -7.67 2.05
C PRO A 3 -1.57 -7.05 1.10
N LEU A 4 -1.51 -5.74 1.00
CA LEU A 4 -2.37 -4.97 0.13
C LEU A 4 -1.51 -3.93 -0.56
N PHE A 5 -1.70 -3.77 -1.85
CA PHE A 5 -0.98 -2.75 -2.59
C PHE A 5 -1.97 -1.74 -3.15
N LEU A 6 -1.60 -0.48 -3.10
CA LEU A 6 -2.41 0.58 -3.67
C LEU A 6 -1.55 1.42 -4.60
N GLN A 7 -2.08 1.67 -5.78
CA GLN A 7 -1.51 2.68 -6.65
C GLN A 7 -2.28 3.96 -6.38
N ILE A 8 -1.56 5.04 -6.19
CA ILE A 8 -2.16 6.28 -5.71
C ILE A 8 -1.82 7.42 -6.64
N LYS A 9 -2.86 8.13 -7.07
CA LYS A 9 -2.69 9.33 -7.87
C LYS A 9 -2.89 10.53 -6.98
N CYS A 10 -1.94 11.45 -7.00
CA CYS A 10 -1.98 12.61 -6.12
C CYS A 10 -2.34 13.86 -6.89
N GLU A 11 -2.87 14.84 -6.16
CA GLU A 11 -3.04 16.18 -6.71
C GLU A 11 -1.66 16.75 -7.00
N LEU A 12 -1.59 17.66 -7.93
CA LEU A 12 -0.32 18.24 -8.32
C LEU A 12 0.41 18.85 -7.13
N GLY A 13 1.67 18.49 -7.01
CA GLY A 13 2.51 19.03 -5.95
C GLY A 13 2.32 18.41 -4.59
N GLN A 14 1.45 17.40 -4.46
CA GLN A 14 1.14 16.82 -3.16
C GLN A 14 1.77 15.45 -2.92
N THR A 15 2.52 14.94 -3.88
CA THR A 15 3.02 13.56 -3.82
C THR A 15 3.84 13.28 -2.55
N PHE A 16 4.79 14.14 -2.24
CA PHE A 16 5.65 13.90 -1.08
C PHE A 16 4.89 14.05 0.23
N LYS A 17 3.96 14.98 0.28
CA LYS A 17 3.16 15.17 1.48
C LYS A 17 2.24 13.96 1.70
N VAL A 18 1.64 13.45 0.64
CA VAL A 18 0.79 12.26 0.75
C VAL A 18 1.60 11.07 1.24
N ALA A 19 2.80 10.89 0.68
CA ALA A 19 3.65 9.77 1.10
C ALA A 19 4.00 9.90 2.58
N ALA A 20 4.34 11.10 3.04
CA ALA A 20 4.68 11.32 4.43
C ALA A 20 3.47 11.06 5.34
N ASP A 21 2.29 11.46 4.91
CA ASP A 21 1.08 11.24 5.69
C ASP A 21 0.78 9.75 5.85
N PHE A 22 1.03 8.95 4.83
CA PHE A 22 0.87 7.51 4.95
C PHE A 22 1.79 6.96 6.04
N ILE A 23 3.05 7.33 5.99
CA ILE A 23 4.03 6.82 6.95
C ILE A 23 3.67 7.28 8.37
N ASP A 24 3.24 8.53 8.50
CA ASP A 24 3.01 9.11 9.82
C ASP A 24 1.69 8.72 10.46
N THR A 25 0.65 8.51 9.65
CA THR A 25 -0.69 8.39 10.23
C THR A 25 -1.40 7.07 9.96
N VAL A 26 -0.94 6.28 8.99
CA VAL A 26 -1.59 5.02 8.67
C VAL A 26 -0.68 3.90 9.15
N LYS A 27 -1.04 3.33 10.30
CA LYS A 27 -0.15 2.36 10.96
C LYS A 27 0.07 1.09 10.16
N GLU A 28 -0.84 0.76 9.27
CA GLU A 28 -0.72 -0.44 8.43
C GLU A 28 0.30 -0.27 7.31
N THR A 29 0.82 0.93 7.11
CA THR A 29 1.76 1.19 6.03
C THR A 29 3.08 0.48 6.27
N SER A 30 3.51 -0.28 5.27
CA SER A 30 4.82 -0.90 5.30
C SER A 30 5.83 -0.03 4.56
N GLU A 31 5.54 0.25 3.30
CA GLU A 31 6.45 1.01 2.44
C GLU A 31 5.64 1.83 1.45
N VAL A 32 6.19 2.94 1.04
CA VAL A 32 5.59 3.76 -0.01
C VAL A 32 6.69 4.11 -0.99
N TYR A 33 6.46 3.82 -2.25
CA TYR A 33 7.41 4.11 -3.32
C TYR A 33 6.85 5.18 -4.23
N SER A 34 7.70 6.08 -4.71
CA SER A 34 7.28 6.96 -5.79
C SER A 34 7.51 6.21 -7.09
N THR A 35 6.61 6.36 -8.03
CA THR A 35 6.65 5.59 -9.27
C THR A 35 6.45 6.49 -10.46
N SER A 36 6.88 5.99 -11.61
CA SER A 36 6.57 6.64 -12.88
C SER A 36 5.30 6.00 -13.44
N GLY A 37 4.74 6.62 -14.45
CA GLY A 37 3.56 6.07 -15.12
C GLY A 37 2.29 6.79 -14.71
N ALA A 38 1.18 6.07 -14.75
CA ALA A 38 -0.12 6.68 -14.55
C ALA A 38 -0.39 7.11 -13.11
N TYR A 39 0.28 6.48 -12.15
CA TYR A 39 0.10 6.79 -10.74
C TYR A 39 1.39 7.32 -10.16
N ASP A 40 1.26 8.04 -9.06
CA ASP A 40 2.41 8.74 -8.47
C ASP A 40 3.10 7.93 -7.38
N LEU A 41 2.33 7.13 -6.66
CA LEU A 41 2.86 6.34 -5.54
C LEU A 41 2.36 4.91 -5.61
N LEU A 42 3.17 4.01 -5.05
CA LEU A 42 2.76 2.63 -4.80
C LEU A 42 2.95 2.38 -3.32
N GLY A 43 1.87 2.11 -2.62
CA GLY A 43 1.92 1.83 -1.19
C GLY A 43 1.73 0.35 -0.92
N LYS A 44 2.48 -0.16 0.03
CA LYS A 44 2.33 -1.52 0.51
C LYS A 44 1.87 -1.48 1.96
N PHE A 45 0.79 -2.19 2.24
CA PHE A 45 0.16 -2.18 3.56
C PHE A 45 -0.04 -3.61 4.04
N TYR A 46 0.02 -3.81 5.35
CA TYR A 46 -0.30 -5.12 5.93
C TYR A 46 -1.53 -4.97 6.80
N LEU A 47 -2.56 -5.75 6.47
CA LEU A 47 -3.80 -5.74 7.22
C LEU A 47 -3.94 -7.03 8.01
N GLU A 48 -4.70 -6.98 9.10
CA GLU A 48 -5.06 -8.17 9.82
C GLU A 48 -5.98 -9.00 8.96
N GLU A 49 -6.04 -10.30 9.23
CA GLU A 49 -6.82 -11.18 8.39
C GLU A 49 -8.30 -10.82 8.40
N ASP A 50 -8.80 -10.27 9.48
CA ASP A 50 -10.21 -9.91 9.60
C ASP A 50 -10.52 -8.47 9.20
N GLN A 51 -9.52 -7.68 8.82
CA GLN A 51 -9.78 -6.32 8.36
C GLN A 51 -10.41 -6.34 6.97
N ASN A 52 -11.41 -5.51 6.80
CA ASN A 52 -12.07 -5.37 5.50
C ASN A 52 -11.30 -4.40 4.63
N VAL A 53 -10.87 -4.86 3.46
CA VAL A 53 -10.02 -4.05 2.58
C VAL A 53 -10.73 -2.80 2.10
N GLY A 54 -11.97 -2.93 1.64
CA GLY A 54 -12.70 -1.78 1.15
C GLY A 54 -12.90 -0.72 2.22
N ARG A 55 -13.19 -1.17 3.43
CA ARG A 55 -13.38 -0.27 4.55
C ARG A 55 -12.10 0.43 4.92
N PHE A 56 -11.00 -0.31 4.94
CA PHE A 56 -9.69 0.27 5.22
C PHE A 56 -9.38 1.39 4.22
N VAL A 57 -9.61 1.12 2.93
CA VAL A 57 -9.31 2.11 1.91
C VAL A 57 -10.16 3.37 2.12
N VAL A 58 -11.46 3.20 2.33
CA VAL A 58 -12.34 4.36 2.49
C VAL A 58 -12.05 5.12 3.78
N GLU A 59 -11.84 4.40 4.87
CA GLU A 59 -11.72 5.05 6.18
C GLU A 59 -10.34 5.59 6.48
N HIS A 60 -9.30 4.99 5.92
CA HIS A 60 -7.94 5.38 6.28
C HIS A 60 -7.15 5.98 5.13
N ILE A 61 -7.41 5.54 3.92
CA ILE A 61 -6.64 6.01 2.78
C ILE A 61 -7.28 7.24 2.15
N HIS A 62 -8.58 7.17 1.87
CA HIS A 62 -9.26 8.28 1.20
C HIS A 62 -9.38 9.53 2.05
N ARG A 63 -9.04 9.43 3.33
CA ARG A 63 -9.05 10.60 4.20
C ARG A 63 -7.83 11.47 4.06
N ILE A 64 -6.77 10.95 3.46
CA ILE A 64 -5.53 11.70 3.35
C ILE A 64 -5.68 12.79 2.30
N PRO A 65 -5.45 14.05 2.67
CA PRO A 65 -5.60 15.15 1.71
C PRO A 65 -4.57 15.03 0.61
N GLY A 66 -4.96 15.39 -0.59
CA GLY A 66 -4.05 15.38 -1.72
C GLY A 66 -4.13 14.13 -2.58
N ILE A 67 -4.95 13.17 -2.18
CA ILE A 67 -5.16 11.99 -2.99
C ILE A 67 -6.27 12.27 -3.98
N ARG A 68 -6.01 11.95 -5.24
CA ARG A 68 -6.96 12.17 -6.30
C ARG A 68 -7.68 10.90 -6.70
N ASP A 69 -6.95 9.77 -6.70
CA ASP A 69 -7.51 8.51 -7.11
C ASP A 69 -6.65 7.38 -6.57
N THR A 70 -7.26 6.23 -6.37
CA THR A 70 -6.52 5.05 -5.91
C THR A 70 -6.96 3.83 -6.70
N TYR A 71 -6.04 2.88 -6.84
CA TYR A 71 -6.33 1.61 -7.47
C TYR A 71 -5.81 0.51 -6.58
N THR A 72 -6.69 -0.34 -6.11
CA THR A 72 -6.37 -1.38 -5.15
C THR A 72 -5.93 -2.65 -5.85
N LEU A 73 -4.80 -3.20 -5.40
CA LEU A 73 -4.30 -4.46 -5.91
C LEU A 73 -4.24 -5.43 -4.75
N MET A 74 -4.99 -6.51 -4.84
CA MET A 74 -4.97 -7.54 -3.81
C MET A 74 -3.95 -8.58 -4.21
N ALA A 75 -3.02 -8.85 -3.29
CA ALA A 75 -1.98 -9.85 -3.55
C ALA A 75 -2.44 -11.17 -2.96
N PHE A 76 -2.30 -12.23 -3.73
CA PHE A 76 -2.74 -13.55 -3.30
C PHE A 76 -1.59 -14.42 -2.82
N ARG A 77 -0.44 -14.29 -3.45
CA ARG A 77 0.63 -15.22 -3.17
C ARG A 77 1.96 -14.55 -3.42
N ILE A 78 2.91 -14.83 -2.55
CA ILE A 78 4.25 -14.31 -2.74
C ILE A 78 5.12 -15.39 -3.36
N PHE A 79 5.91 -15.01 -4.34
CA PHE A 79 6.90 -15.89 -4.93
C PHE A 79 8.26 -15.29 -4.63
N CYS A 80 9.14 -16.09 -4.03
CA CYS A 80 10.46 -15.62 -3.64
C CYS A 80 11.51 -16.54 -4.18
N ASP A 81 12.68 -15.96 -4.43
CA ASP A 81 13.81 -16.69 -4.82
C ASP A 81 14.39 -17.47 -3.75
N GLU A 82 14.22 -17.12 -2.46
CA GLU A 82 14.79 -17.71 -1.38
C GLU A 82 13.83 -18.39 -0.55
N GLN A 83 14.17 -19.55 -0.15
CA GLN A 83 13.40 -20.30 0.72
C GLN A 83 13.76 -19.92 2.07
N PRO A 84 12.92 -19.50 2.76
CA PRO A 84 13.32 -19.16 4.10
C PRO A 84 13.45 -20.44 4.83
N ASP A 85 14.06 -21.04 4.85
CA ASP A 85 14.25 -22.14 5.28
C ASP A 85 14.13 -22.31 6.26
N GLY A 86 14.08 -22.19 5.99
CA GLY A 86 13.86 -22.17 6.35
C GLY A 86 13.30 -21.77 6.23
N LEU A 87 12.90 -21.55 5.89
CA LEU A 87 12.45 -21.19 5.37
C LEU A 87 11.93 -21.02 4.62
N VAL A 88 11.78 -21.14 4.45
CA VAL A 88 11.36 -20.96 3.51
C VAL A 88 11.12 -21.52 2.67
N GLU A 89 10.56 -21.61 2.54
CA GLU A 89 10.38 -22.13 1.66
C GLU A 89 9.95 -21.38 0.64
N ARG A 90 10.33 -21.52 -0.28
CA ARG A 90 10.07 -20.81 -1.36
C ARG A 90 8.74 -20.96 -1.77
N GLY A 91 8.19 -20.05 -2.10
CA GLY A 91 7.02 -20.16 -2.69
C GLY A 91 5.76 -20.08 -2.34
#